data_f318fd4aa3054d19f924f32e3ec9d5c0
#
_entry.id   f318fd4aa3054d19f924f32e3ec9d5c0
#
_cell.length_a   1.000
_cell.length_b   1.000
_cell.length_c   1.000
_cell.angle_alpha   90.00
_cell.angle_beta   90.00
_cell.angle_gamma   90.00
#
_symmetry.space_group_name_H-M   'P 1'
#
loop_
_entity.id
_entity.type
_entity.pdbx_description
1 polymer ?
#
loop_
_entity_poly.entity_id
_entity_poly.type
_entity_poly.pdbx_seq_one_letter_code
_entity_poly.pdbx_strand_id
1 'polypeptide(L)'
;MEHIEYEERVMISENDYKKVIDDLTNSGYKLEPFTIENIYFDNKDFYIDRNGMMLRIRNTSTGIHELTLKVRQSEGVLEINETVENHPQIDKCLDNKLLEFKPIITLKTTRIEIPIENYLLVIDKNEYLDVTDYDIEIEAETQQRAKEVMLELCKKYKLQYDSNYKVKSARAFERFKKGWR
;
A
#
# COMPACT_ATOMS: atom_id res chain seq x y z
N MET A 1 17.20 1.13 2.05
CA MET A 1 17.02 2.44 1.38
C MET A 1 15.98 3.22 2.17
N GLU A 2 16.16 4.52 2.31
CA GLU A 2 15.20 5.40 3.02
C GLU A 2 14.67 6.45 2.04
N HIS A 3 13.38 6.70 2.01
CA HIS A 3 12.75 7.76 1.19
C HIS A 3 11.42 8.23 1.81
N ILE A 4 10.97 9.40 1.39
CA ILE A 4 9.63 9.91 1.72
C ILE A 4 8.72 9.59 0.54
N GLU A 5 7.60 8.94 0.82
CA GLU A 5 6.56 8.59 -0.12
C GLU A 5 5.37 9.54 0.04
N TYR A 6 4.92 10.12 -1.07
CA TYR A 6 3.73 10.96 -1.13
C TYR A 6 2.69 10.28 -2.03
N GLU A 7 1.62 9.82 -1.41
CA GLU A 7 0.56 9.10 -2.11
C GLU A 7 -0.82 9.70 -1.84
N GLU A 8 -1.70 9.60 -2.81
CA GLU A 8 -3.13 9.76 -2.66
C GLU A 8 -3.85 8.50 -3.12
N ARG A 9 -4.99 8.21 -2.52
CA ARG A 9 -5.72 6.98 -2.77
C ARG A 9 -7.22 7.22 -2.85
N VAL A 10 -7.87 6.43 -3.71
CA VAL A 10 -9.32 6.33 -3.75
C VAL A 10 -9.74 4.87 -3.78
N MET A 11 -10.70 4.51 -2.91
CA MET A 11 -11.36 3.20 -2.96
C MET A 11 -12.36 3.17 -4.09
N ILE A 12 -12.39 2.08 -4.84
CA ILE A 12 -13.28 1.92 -5.98
C ILE A 12 -14.07 0.62 -5.91
N SER A 13 -15.19 0.55 -6.62
CA SER A 13 -15.93 -0.68 -6.79
C SER A 13 -15.24 -1.61 -7.80
N GLU A 14 -15.56 -2.90 -7.77
CA GLU A 14 -15.10 -3.85 -8.80
C GLU A 14 -15.51 -3.41 -10.21
N ASN A 15 -16.68 -2.83 -10.36
CA ASN A 15 -17.15 -2.31 -11.65
C ASN A 15 -16.32 -1.13 -12.14
N ASP A 16 -15.94 -0.22 -11.24
CA ASP A 16 -15.09 0.92 -11.59
C ASP A 16 -13.66 0.47 -11.88
N TYR A 17 -13.15 -0.52 -11.13
CA TYR A 17 -11.87 -1.17 -11.43
C TYR A 17 -11.84 -1.70 -12.87
N LYS A 18 -12.86 -2.48 -13.28
CA LYS A 18 -12.97 -3.00 -14.64
C LYS A 18 -13.02 -1.88 -15.68
N LYS A 19 -13.84 -0.84 -15.45
CA LYS A 19 -13.93 0.32 -16.37
C LYS A 19 -12.60 1.03 -16.55
N VAL A 20 -11.83 1.24 -15.45
CA VAL A 20 -10.51 1.90 -15.53
C VAL A 20 -9.54 1.05 -16.33
N ILE A 21 -9.50 -0.27 -16.09
CA ILE A 21 -8.67 -1.21 -16.85
C ILE A 21 -9.02 -1.18 -18.35
N ASP A 22 -10.30 -1.25 -18.68
CA ASP A 22 -10.77 -1.22 -20.07
C ASP A 22 -10.41 0.11 -20.76
N ASP A 23 -10.60 1.25 -20.09
CA ASP A 23 -10.27 2.57 -20.64
C ASP A 23 -8.77 2.74 -20.90
N LEU A 24 -7.93 2.31 -19.96
CA LEU A 24 -6.48 2.36 -20.11
C LEU A 24 -5.99 1.44 -21.24
N THR A 25 -6.55 0.23 -21.33
CA THR A 25 -6.24 -0.71 -22.42
C THR A 25 -6.62 -0.12 -23.77
N ASN A 26 -7.82 0.46 -23.88
CA ASN A 26 -8.30 1.10 -25.10
C ASN A 26 -7.51 2.37 -25.45
N SER A 27 -6.90 3.02 -24.46
CA SER A 27 -6.00 4.16 -24.63
C SER A 27 -4.57 3.75 -25.03
N GLY A 28 -4.30 2.46 -25.22
CA GLY A 28 -3.02 1.93 -25.70
C GLY A 28 -1.99 1.68 -24.62
N TYR A 29 -2.35 1.76 -23.32
CA TYR A 29 -1.43 1.37 -22.25
C TYR A 29 -1.26 -0.15 -22.23
N LYS A 30 -0.01 -0.60 -22.13
CA LYS A 30 0.31 -2.01 -21.87
C LYS A 30 0.18 -2.28 -20.37
N LEU A 31 -0.83 -3.01 -19.98
CA LEU A 31 -1.07 -3.36 -18.60
C LEU A 31 -0.38 -4.68 -18.27
N GLU A 32 0.60 -4.64 -17.39
CA GLU A 32 1.36 -5.81 -16.94
C GLU A 32 1.10 -6.05 -15.45
N PRO A 33 0.07 -6.83 -15.10
CA PRO A 33 -0.21 -7.11 -13.71
C PRO A 33 0.85 -8.02 -13.10
N PHE A 34 1.23 -7.73 -11.86
CA PHE A 34 2.08 -8.58 -11.05
C PHE A 34 1.49 -8.77 -9.65
N THR A 35 1.95 -9.78 -8.94
CA THR A 35 1.43 -10.09 -7.61
C THR A 35 2.40 -9.64 -6.54
N ILE A 36 1.84 -9.11 -5.45
CA ILE A 36 2.54 -8.74 -4.22
C ILE A 36 1.90 -9.50 -3.07
N GLU A 37 2.72 -10.15 -2.26
CA GLU A 37 2.30 -10.71 -0.99
C GLU A 37 2.96 -9.91 0.13
N ASN A 38 2.16 -9.27 0.97
CA ASN A 38 2.63 -8.56 2.15
C ASN A 38 2.25 -9.38 3.39
N ILE A 39 3.24 -9.78 4.17
CA ILE A 39 3.07 -10.43 5.47
C ILE A 39 3.33 -9.37 6.52
N TYR A 40 2.29 -8.93 7.23
CA TYR A 40 2.39 -7.91 8.26
C TYR A 40 2.71 -8.52 9.61
N PHE A 41 3.57 -7.83 10.34
CA PHE A 41 4.05 -8.23 11.66
C PHE A 41 3.61 -7.23 12.73
N ASP A 42 3.26 -7.76 13.89
CA ASP A 42 3.06 -7.00 15.10
C ASP A 42 3.23 -7.92 16.33
N ASN A 43 3.25 -7.36 17.53
CA ASN A 43 3.20 -8.13 18.76
C ASN A 43 1.76 -8.27 19.27
N LYS A 44 1.58 -9.01 20.36
CA LYS A 44 0.26 -9.24 20.98
C LYS A 44 -0.46 -7.95 21.40
N ASP A 45 0.28 -6.87 21.63
CA ASP A 45 -0.25 -5.58 22.08
C ASP A 45 -0.47 -4.59 20.93
N PHE A 46 -0.24 -5.01 19.68
CA PHE A 46 -0.30 -4.18 18.47
C PHE A 46 0.59 -2.93 18.58
N TYR A 47 1.83 -3.13 19.01
CA TYR A 47 2.79 -2.04 19.23
C TYR A 47 3.07 -1.24 17.96
N ILE A 48 3.28 -1.91 16.82
CA ILE A 48 3.56 -1.28 15.52
C ILE A 48 2.38 -0.42 15.09
N ASP A 49 1.18 -1.00 15.02
CA ASP A 49 -0.03 -0.32 14.59
C ASP A 49 -0.40 0.87 15.50
N ARG A 50 -0.31 0.71 16.83
CA ARG A 50 -0.61 1.78 17.79
C ARG A 50 0.31 2.99 17.71
N ASN A 51 1.55 2.80 17.25
CA ASN A 51 2.53 3.87 17.09
C ASN A 51 2.55 4.47 15.67
N GLY A 52 1.53 4.19 14.85
CA GLY A 52 1.43 4.74 13.51
C GLY A 52 2.50 4.21 12.55
N MET A 53 3.01 3.02 12.83
CA MET A 53 3.99 2.32 12.02
C MET A 53 3.35 1.14 11.27
N MET A 54 4.08 0.57 10.33
CA MET A 54 3.75 -0.67 9.65
C MET A 54 5.04 -1.45 9.38
N LEU A 55 5.09 -2.70 9.81
CA LEU A 55 6.19 -3.62 9.54
C LEU A 55 5.67 -4.77 8.68
N ARG A 56 6.35 -5.04 7.56
CA ARG A 56 6.00 -6.14 6.66
C ARG A 56 7.21 -6.79 6.02
N ILE A 57 7.06 -8.05 5.64
CA ILE A 57 7.85 -8.66 4.56
C ILE A 57 7.01 -8.57 3.29
N ARG A 58 7.62 -8.07 2.22
CA ARG A 58 7.02 -7.97 0.88
C ARG A 58 7.70 -8.95 -0.05
N ASN A 59 6.91 -9.81 -0.66
CA ASN A 59 7.32 -10.70 -1.75
C ASN A 59 6.59 -10.29 -3.02
N THR A 60 7.30 -10.16 -4.14
CA THR A 60 6.68 -9.89 -5.43
C THR A 60 6.97 -11.00 -6.42
N SER A 61 6.07 -11.21 -7.37
CA SER A 61 6.32 -12.14 -8.49
C SER A 61 7.46 -11.67 -9.42
N THR A 62 7.92 -10.44 -9.27
CA THR A 62 9.09 -9.87 -9.98
C THR A 62 10.42 -10.13 -9.26
N GLY A 63 10.39 -10.81 -8.11
CA GLY A 63 11.58 -11.24 -7.38
C GLY A 63 12.03 -10.33 -6.24
N ILE A 64 11.27 -9.30 -5.88
CA ILE A 64 11.56 -8.48 -4.69
C ILE A 64 11.21 -9.28 -3.43
N HIS A 65 12.13 -9.28 -2.46
CA HIS A 65 11.97 -9.90 -1.15
C HIS A 65 12.55 -8.97 -0.08
N GLU A 66 11.70 -8.15 0.53
CA GLU A 66 12.11 -7.04 1.38
C GLU A 66 11.39 -7.01 2.71
N LEU A 67 12.11 -6.62 3.75
CA LEU A 67 11.56 -6.14 5.01
C LEU A 67 11.34 -4.64 4.89
N THR A 68 10.11 -4.18 5.12
CA THR A 68 9.72 -2.78 5.04
C THR A 68 9.23 -2.29 6.40
N LEU A 69 9.77 -1.17 6.87
CA LEU A 69 9.18 -0.39 7.96
C LEU A 69 8.67 0.94 7.39
N LYS A 70 7.37 1.22 7.53
CA LYS A 70 6.78 2.54 7.28
C LYS A 70 6.52 3.25 8.59
N VAL A 71 6.88 4.53 8.66
CA VAL A 71 6.66 5.39 9.83
C VAL A 71 5.95 6.66 9.36
N ARG A 72 4.74 6.91 9.90
CA ARG A 72 3.98 8.12 9.59
C ARG A 72 4.75 9.36 10.05
N GLN A 73 4.88 10.34 9.17
CA GLN A 73 5.47 11.65 9.44
C GLN A 73 4.37 12.73 9.48
N SER A 74 4.75 13.98 9.77
CA SER A 74 3.87 15.14 9.66
C SER A 74 3.38 15.34 8.22
N GLU A 75 4.28 15.09 7.25
CA GLU A 75 4.00 15.06 5.81
C GLU A 75 4.60 13.79 5.21
N GLY A 76 3.78 13.03 4.49
CA GLY A 76 4.21 11.78 3.87
C GLY A 76 4.45 10.62 4.84
N VAL A 77 5.15 9.63 4.36
CA VAL A 77 5.50 8.41 5.10
C VAL A 77 6.97 8.11 4.87
N LEU A 78 7.74 8.00 5.95
CA LEU A 78 9.10 7.47 5.86
C LEU A 78 9.03 5.97 5.61
N GLU A 79 9.61 5.52 4.51
CA GLU A 79 9.75 4.11 4.18
C GLU A 79 11.20 3.67 4.24
N ILE A 80 11.47 2.61 5.00
CA ILE A 80 12.78 1.96 5.14
C ILE A 80 12.66 0.54 4.61
N ASN A 81 13.39 0.24 3.54
CA ASN A 81 13.42 -1.08 2.91
C ASN A 81 14.81 -1.71 3.05
N GLU A 82 14.85 -2.96 3.50
CA GLU A 82 16.05 -3.77 3.63
C GLU A 82 15.75 -5.20 3.19
N THR A 83 16.81 -5.95 2.85
CA THR A 83 16.67 -7.38 2.57
C THR A 83 16.21 -8.13 3.83
N VAL A 84 15.48 -9.22 3.67
CA VAL A 84 14.97 -10.01 4.81
C VAL A 84 16.10 -10.58 5.68
N GLU A 85 17.26 -10.84 5.10
CA GLU A 85 18.41 -11.44 5.79
C GLU A 85 19.23 -10.44 6.62
N ASN A 86 19.11 -9.13 6.34
CA ASN A 86 19.90 -8.09 7.00
C ASN A 86 19.07 -6.80 7.13
N HIS A 87 18.70 -6.44 8.34
CA HIS A 87 17.79 -5.31 8.62
C HIS A 87 18.24 -4.40 9.79
N PRO A 88 19.54 -3.96 9.82
CA PRO A 88 20.08 -3.23 10.96
C PRO A 88 19.41 -1.86 11.19
N GLN A 89 18.93 -1.18 10.14
CA GLN A 89 18.23 0.09 10.28
C GLN A 89 16.84 -0.10 10.90
N ILE A 90 16.08 -1.06 10.41
CA ILE A 90 14.74 -1.37 10.92
C ILE A 90 14.83 -1.84 12.37
N ASP A 91 15.80 -2.71 12.68
CA ASP A 91 16.05 -3.23 14.03
C ASP A 91 16.39 -2.08 15.01
N LYS A 92 17.20 -1.11 14.56
CA LYS A 92 17.50 0.09 15.33
C LYS A 92 16.26 0.95 15.59
N CYS A 93 15.39 1.15 14.59
CA CYS A 93 14.15 1.90 14.75
C CYS A 93 13.16 1.23 15.72
N LEU A 94 13.24 -0.09 15.86
CA LEU A 94 12.40 -0.89 16.74
C LEU A 94 13.05 -1.24 18.08
N ASP A 95 14.15 -0.58 18.45
CA ASP A 95 14.89 -0.84 19.69
C ASP A 95 15.29 -2.32 19.86
N ASN A 96 15.72 -2.97 18.79
CA ASN A 96 16.09 -4.39 18.76
C ASN A 96 14.94 -5.34 19.17
N LYS A 97 13.69 -4.99 18.88
CA LYS A 97 12.50 -5.79 19.26
C LYS A 97 11.93 -6.64 18.13
N LEU A 98 12.59 -6.74 16.98
CA LEU A 98 12.06 -7.52 15.83
C LEU A 98 11.71 -8.97 16.19
N LEU A 99 12.48 -9.60 17.07
CA LEU A 99 12.22 -10.98 17.51
C LEU A 99 10.91 -11.17 18.30
N GLU A 100 10.33 -10.07 18.82
CA GLU A 100 9.06 -10.09 19.55
C GLU A 100 7.84 -10.06 18.61
N PHE A 101 8.05 -9.72 17.33
CA PHE A 101 6.97 -9.59 16.35
C PHE A 101 6.71 -10.90 15.62
N LYS A 102 5.43 -11.14 15.34
CA LYS A 102 4.95 -12.35 14.67
C LYS A 102 4.08 -11.97 13.48
N PRO A 103 4.00 -12.82 12.45
CA PRO A 103 3.06 -12.61 11.35
C PRO A 103 1.62 -12.58 11.88
N ILE A 104 0.88 -11.55 11.54
CA ILE A 104 -0.51 -11.34 11.96
C ILE A 104 -1.48 -11.51 10.80
N ILE A 105 -1.16 -10.92 9.64
CA ILE A 105 -2.03 -10.90 8.46
C ILE A 105 -1.18 -11.04 7.20
N THR A 106 -1.69 -11.83 6.26
CA THR A 106 -1.19 -11.83 4.88
C THR A 106 -2.20 -11.11 3.99
N LEU A 107 -1.72 -10.16 3.18
CA LEU A 107 -2.47 -9.44 2.17
C LEU A 107 -1.84 -9.69 0.81
N LYS A 108 -2.63 -10.19 -0.14
CA LYS A 108 -2.23 -10.36 -1.53
C LYS A 108 -2.79 -9.21 -2.36
N THR A 109 -1.95 -8.63 -3.21
CA THR A 109 -2.36 -7.57 -4.14
C THR A 109 -2.01 -8.01 -5.55
N THR A 110 -2.97 -7.91 -6.46
CA THR A 110 -2.69 -7.88 -7.90
C THR A 110 -2.57 -6.43 -8.29
N ARG A 111 -1.39 -6.01 -8.70
CA ARG A 111 -1.02 -4.61 -8.95
C ARG A 111 -0.72 -4.38 -10.42
N ILE A 112 -1.17 -3.25 -10.94
CA ILE A 112 -0.76 -2.69 -12.22
C ILE A 112 -0.14 -1.32 -11.93
N GLU A 113 1.07 -1.10 -12.43
CA GLU A 113 1.79 0.16 -12.32
C GLU A 113 1.96 0.79 -13.70
N ILE A 114 1.61 2.06 -13.81
CA ILE A 114 1.73 2.82 -15.07
C ILE A 114 2.49 4.10 -14.75
N PRO A 115 3.78 4.19 -15.10
CA PRO A 115 4.53 5.43 -14.97
C PRO A 115 4.02 6.45 -16.00
N ILE A 116 3.64 7.64 -15.53
CA ILE A 116 3.10 8.74 -16.33
C ILE A 116 3.86 10.02 -15.95
N GLU A 117 4.75 10.46 -16.84
CA GLU A 117 5.55 11.68 -16.67
C GLU A 117 6.15 11.85 -15.25
N ASN A 118 5.42 12.55 -14.36
CA ASN A 118 5.88 12.93 -13.02
C ASN A 118 5.04 12.29 -11.88
N TYR A 119 4.33 11.21 -12.17
CA TYR A 119 3.63 10.41 -11.18
C TYR A 119 3.52 8.95 -11.60
N LEU A 120 3.29 8.08 -10.64
CA LEU A 120 2.96 6.68 -10.85
C LEU A 120 1.47 6.46 -10.59
N LEU A 121 0.76 5.96 -11.59
CA LEU A 121 -0.62 5.48 -11.42
C LEU A 121 -0.56 4.01 -11.02
N VAL A 122 -1.12 3.68 -9.88
CA VAL A 122 -1.20 2.32 -9.35
C VAL A 122 -2.65 1.88 -9.25
N ILE A 123 -2.94 0.67 -9.72
CA ILE A 123 -4.29 0.09 -9.67
C ILE A 123 -4.18 -1.26 -8.97
N ASP A 124 -4.85 -1.41 -7.83
CA ASP A 124 -4.74 -2.56 -6.97
C ASP A 124 -6.07 -3.31 -6.81
N LYS A 125 -5.99 -4.63 -6.88
CA LYS A 125 -6.97 -5.57 -6.33
C LYS A 125 -6.33 -6.21 -5.10
N ASN A 126 -6.92 -6.03 -3.93
CA ASN A 126 -6.40 -6.52 -2.65
C ASN A 126 -7.27 -7.65 -2.12
N GLU A 127 -6.65 -8.71 -1.62
CA GLU A 127 -7.30 -9.89 -1.06
C GLU A 127 -6.67 -10.19 0.31
N TYR A 128 -7.47 -10.14 1.37
CA TYR A 128 -7.04 -10.42 2.74
C TYR A 128 -8.19 -10.94 3.58
N LEU A 129 -7.92 -11.95 4.38
CA LEU A 129 -8.95 -12.66 5.16
C LEU A 129 -10.12 -13.08 4.26
N ASP A 130 -11.32 -12.55 4.50
CA ASP A 130 -12.56 -12.76 3.73
C ASP A 130 -12.96 -11.54 2.88
N VAL A 131 -12.03 -10.60 2.65
CA VAL A 131 -12.28 -9.33 1.94
C VAL A 131 -11.52 -9.31 0.63
N THR A 132 -12.21 -8.86 -0.43
CA THR A 132 -11.61 -8.36 -1.66
C THR A 132 -12.00 -6.90 -1.82
N ASP A 133 -11.04 -6.01 -1.97
CA ASP A 133 -11.27 -4.59 -2.25
C ASP A 133 -10.35 -4.09 -3.35
N TYR A 134 -10.66 -2.90 -3.86
CA TYR A 134 -9.97 -2.29 -4.99
C TYR A 134 -9.66 -0.85 -4.67
N ASP A 135 -8.49 -0.39 -5.04
CA ASP A 135 -8.11 1.01 -4.92
C ASP A 135 -7.22 1.48 -6.08
N ILE A 136 -7.18 2.80 -6.26
CA ILE A 136 -6.25 3.48 -7.13
C ILE A 136 -5.38 4.36 -6.25
N GLU A 137 -4.07 4.33 -6.49
CA GLU A 137 -3.08 5.17 -5.83
C GLU A 137 -2.41 6.06 -6.87
N ILE A 138 -2.08 7.28 -6.47
CA ILE A 138 -1.19 8.17 -7.20
C ILE A 138 0.00 8.44 -6.30
N GLU A 139 1.17 8.02 -6.75
CA GLU A 139 2.45 8.31 -6.10
C GLU A 139 3.15 9.43 -6.88
N ALA A 140 3.60 10.49 -6.20
CA ALA A 140 4.23 11.64 -6.84
C ALA A 140 5.34 12.22 -5.97
N GLU A 141 6.11 13.18 -6.52
CA GLU A 141 7.20 13.85 -5.81
C GLU A 141 6.72 14.75 -4.66
N THR A 142 5.45 15.17 -4.67
CA THR A 142 4.85 15.99 -3.61
C THR A 142 3.41 15.57 -3.34
N GLN A 143 2.98 15.75 -2.09
CA GLN A 143 1.59 15.49 -1.67
C GLN A 143 0.57 16.33 -2.49
N GLN A 144 0.92 17.58 -2.80
CA GLN A 144 0.05 18.43 -3.61
C GLN A 144 -0.14 17.85 -5.01
N ARG A 145 0.94 17.40 -5.66
CA ARG A 145 0.86 16.82 -7.00
C ARG A 145 0.06 15.52 -7.01
N ALA A 146 0.28 14.63 -6.04
CA ALA A 146 -0.51 13.40 -5.90
C ALA A 146 -2.01 13.71 -5.79
N LYS A 147 -2.37 14.72 -4.98
CA LYS A 147 -3.75 15.12 -4.77
C LYS A 147 -4.39 15.74 -6.03
N GLU A 148 -3.70 16.61 -6.72
CA GLU A 148 -4.19 17.23 -7.97
C GLU A 148 -4.52 16.16 -9.01
N VAL A 149 -3.59 15.23 -9.26
CA VAL A 149 -3.79 14.12 -10.21
C VAL A 149 -4.94 13.22 -9.77
N MET A 150 -5.02 12.89 -8.49
CA MET A 150 -6.11 12.06 -7.95
C MET A 150 -7.47 12.72 -8.17
N LEU A 151 -7.61 14.04 -7.96
CA LEU A 151 -8.87 14.75 -8.19
C LEU A 151 -9.27 14.78 -9.67
N GLU A 152 -8.30 14.94 -10.57
CA GLU A 152 -8.53 14.87 -12.03
C GLU A 152 -9.01 13.47 -12.43
N LEU A 153 -8.38 12.42 -11.91
CA LEU A 153 -8.76 11.03 -12.14
C LEU A 153 -10.17 10.74 -11.60
N CYS A 154 -10.46 11.17 -10.38
CA CYS A 154 -11.80 11.02 -9.79
C CYS A 154 -12.89 11.73 -10.64
N LYS A 155 -12.59 12.91 -11.16
CA LYS A 155 -13.50 13.62 -12.08
C LYS A 155 -13.70 12.84 -13.39
N LYS A 156 -12.62 12.33 -13.99
CA LYS A 156 -12.67 11.54 -15.25
C LYS A 156 -13.57 10.32 -15.11
N TYR A 157 -13.37 9.53 -14.05
CA TYR A 157 -14.09 8.28 -13.84
C TYR A 157 -15.35 8.40 -12.97
N LYS A 158 -15.70 9.62 -12.52
CA LYS A 158 -16.84 9.93 -11.63
C LYS A 158 -16.75 9.16 -10.31
N LEU A 159 -15.54 9.04 -9.75
CA LEU A 159 -15.27 8.40 -8.48
C LEU A 159 -15.50 9.38 -7.32
N GLN A 160 -15.93 8.87 -6.18
CA GLN A 160 -16.07 9.66 -4.98
C GLN A 160 -14.72 9.72 -4.25
N TYR A 161 -14.08 10.89 -4.26
CA TYR A 161 -12.87 11.13 -3.50
C TYR A 161 -13.18 11.29 -2.01
N ASP A 162 -12.42 10.59 -1.17
CA ASP A 162 -12.44 10.75 0.29
C ASP A 162 -11.00 10.96 0.80
N SER A 163 -10.73 12.15 1.33
CA SER A 163 -9.41 12.47 1.90
C SER A 163 -9.07 11.70 3.18
N ASN A 164 -10.06 11.03 3.78
CA ASN A 164 -9.89 10.22 4.99
C ASN A 164 -9.78 8.71 4.67
N TYR A 165 -9.29 8.39 3.49
CA TYR A 165 -9.09 6.99 3.09
C TYR A 165 -8.19 6.24 4.07
N LYS A 166 -8.43 4.95 4.22
CA LYS A 166 -7.57 4.06 5.01
C LYS A 166 -6.61 3.33 4.08
N VAL A 167 -5.33 3.37 4.42
CA VAL A 167 -4.31 2.56 3.73
C VAL A 167 -4.63 1.07 3.87
N LYS A 168 -4.20 0.26 2.91
CA LYS A 168 -4.57 -1.17 2.83
C LYS A 168 -4.18 -1.97 4.07
N SER A 169 -3.03 -1.69 4.68
CA SER A 169 -2.64 -2.33 5.96
C SER A 169 -3.63 -2.03 7.08
N ALA A 170 -4.07 -0.76 7.22
CA ALA A 170 -5.04 -0.38 8.24
C ALA A 170 -6.40 -1.05 8.02
N ARG A 171 -6.86 -1.20 6.76
CA ARG A 171 -8.08 -1.95 6.44
C ARG A 171 -7.96 -3.42 6.85
N ALA A 172 -6.85 -4.05 6.52
CA ALA A 172 -6.59 -5.45 6.86
C ALA A 172 -6.52 -5.66 8.39
N PHE A 173 -5.81 -4.81 9.13
CA PHE A 173 -5.75 -4.87 10.60
C PHE A 173 -7.11 -4.62 11.25
N GLU A 174 -7.89 -3.68 10.74
CA GLU A 174 -9.24 -3.43 11.26
C GLU A 174 -10.16 -4.64 11.07
N ARG A 175 -10.09 -5.29 9.89
CA ARG A 175 -10.85 -6.52 9.63
C ARG A 175 -10.41 -7.67 10.52
N PHE A 176 -9.11 -7.84 10.71
CA PHE A 176 -8.54 -8.84 11.61
C PHE A 176 -9.06 -8.63 13.04
N LYS A 177 -8.96 -7.41 13.58
CA LYS A 177 -9.42 -7.09 14.93
C LYS A 177 -10.94 -7.32 15.11
N LYS A 178 -11.76 -7.11 14.06
CA LYS A 178 -13.22 -7.38 14.10
C LYS A 178 -13.54 -8.87 14.09
N GLY A 179 -12.70 -9.71 13.54
CA GLY A 179 -12.89 -11.16 13.53
C GLY A 179 -12.48 -11.87 14.81
N TRP A 180 -11.79 -11.19 15.70
CA TRP A 180 -11.27 -11.71 16.98
C TRP A 180 -12.18 -11.45 18.19
N ARG A 181 -13.44 -11.08 18.00
CA ARG A 181 -14.42 -10.89 19.08
C ARG A 181 -15.30 -12.11 19.26
#